data_a292aff7fc3d1cf0678fc70cf1824d0c
#
_entry.id   a292aff7fc3d1cf0678fc70cf1824d0c
#
_cell.length_a   1.000
_cell.length_b   1.000
_cell.length_c   1.000
_cell.angle_alpha   90.00
_cell.angle_beta   90.00
_cell.angle_gamma   90.00
#
_symmetry.space_group_name_H-M   'P 1'
#
loop_
_entity.id
_entity.type
_entity.pdbx_description
1 polymer ?
#
loop_
_entity_poly.entity_id
_entity_poly.type
_entity_poly.pdbx_seq_one_letter_code
_entity_poly.pdbx_strand_id
1 'polypeptide(L)'
;MKKIIKTIRKKHKQVHFKYNQGEKMAEKFEEIAVVVDQNALGSGIYDLTLKTKNIAKAAKAGQFVSVYSNDRSKLLPRPISLCGIDRDEDTIRLVYRVTGENTGTEEFSKLVMGDKIRILGPLGNGFTVEPGKKAFLIGGGIGVPPMLQLAKDINSGVVQTSGAVDTNTQEKGQTEEKQINGHGKKICDMNIIMGYRDENTFLLNEFKEQADSFVATEDGSVGTKGNVIDAIKENGLEADVIYACGPMPMLRALKAYAMEHDMECYVSMEERMACGIGACLACVCKTKDKDAHSNVNNKRICKEGPVFNAKEVEL
;
A
#
# COMPACT_ATOMS: atom_id res chain seq x y z
N MET A 1 -40.22 -20.24 25.67
CA MET A 1 -39.59 -20.24 24.34
C MET A 1 -39.67 -18.88 23.58
N LYS A 2 -39.98 -17.75 24.23
CA LYS A 2 -40.09 -16.39 23.61
C LYS A 2 -39.06 -15.36 24.11
N LYS A 3 -38.04 -15.76 24.90
CA LYS A 3 -37.01 -14.87 25.46
C LYS A 3 -35.61 -15.00 24.86
N ILE A 4 -35.38 -15.96 23.97
CA ILE A 4 -34.02 -16.24 23.39
C ILE A 4 -33.81 -15.57 22.02
N ILE A 5 -34.87 -15.09 21.35
CA ILE A 5 -34.78 -14.55 19.99
C ILE A 5 -34.50 -13.03 19.94
N LYS A 6 -34.53 -12.31 21.05
CA LYS A 6 -34.33 -10.85 21.07
C LYS A 6 -32.89 -10.36 21.31
N THR A 7 -31.94 -11.25 21.56
CA THR A 7 -30.53 -10.87 21.89
C THR A 7 -29.57 -11.02 20.71
N ILE A 8 -30.03 -11.45 19.54
CA ILE A 8 -29.16 -11.73 18.37
C ILE A 8 -29.08 -10.54 17.36
N ARG A 9 -29.77 -9.43 17.61
CA ARG A 9 -29.81 -8.28 16.69
C ARG A 9 -29.14 -7.02 17.25
N LYS A 10 -27.92 -7.08 17.76
CA LYS A 10 -27.06 -5.89 17.95
C LYS A 10 -25.69 -6.30 18.51
N LYS A 11 -24.84 -6.94 17.71
CA LYS A 11 -23.38 -6.91 17.90
C LYS A 11 -22.76 -6.99 16.51
N HIS A 12 -22.20 -5.88 16.03
CA HIS A 12 -21.21 -5.93 14.96
C HIS A 12 -20.13 -6.90 15.43
N LYS A 13 -19.98 -8.02 14.73
CA LYS A 13 -18.97 -9.02 15.07
C LYS A 13 -17.60 -8.42 14.74
N GLN A 14 -16.89 -7.98 15.79
CA GLN A 14 -15.43 -7.96 15.74
C GLN A 14 -14.97 -9.42 15.68
N VAL A 15 -14.42 -9.83 14.55
CA VAL A 15 -13.82 -11.14 14.41
C VAL A 15 -12.39 -11.03 14.92
N HIS A 16 -12.17 -11.31 16.21
CA HIS A 16 -10.84 -11.41 16.78
C HIS A 16 -10.29 -12.81 16.53
N PHE A 17 -9.35 -12.94 15.59
CA PHE A 17 -8.52 -14.14 15.50
C PHE A 17 -7.31 -13.99 16.43
N LYS A 18 -7.34 -14.64 17.60
CA LYS A 18 -6.16 -14.80 18.46
C LYS A 18 -5.35 -15.99 17.95
N TYR A 19 -4.17 -15.72 17.40
CA TYR A 19 -3.14 -16.73 17.19
C TYR A 19 -1.99 -16.46 18.18
N ASN A 20 -1.64 -17.49 18.96
CA ASN A 20 -0.60 -17.41 19.98
C ASN A 20 0.78 -17.44 19.32
N GLN A 21 1.50 -16.35 19.40
CA GLN A 21 2.92 -16.15 19.74
C GLN A 21 3.31 -14.72 19.38
N GLY A 22 3.46 -13.86 20.39
CA GLY A 22 4.37 -12.69 20.44
C GLY A 22 4.16 -11.49 19.53
N GLU A 23 3.54 -11.62 18.36
CA GLU A 23 3.27 -10.51 17.44
C GLU A 23 1.82 -10.02 17.59
N LYS A 24 1.65 -8.78 18.03
CA LYS A 24 0.35 -8.08 17.91
C LYS A 24 -0.02 -8.02 16.43
N MET A 25 -0.93 -8.90 15.98
CA MET A 25 -1.48 -8.79 14.63
C MET A 25 -2.19 -7.44 14.51
N ALA A 26 -1.86 -6.66 13.46
CA ALA A 26 -2.59 -5.45 13.12
C ALA A 26 -4.09 -5.73 13.05
N GLU A 27 -4.88 -4.88 13.69
CA GLU A 27 -6.34 -5.04 13.71
C GLU A 27 -6.89 -4.92 12.29
N LYS A 28 -7.79 -5.85 11.92
CA LYS A 28 -8.45 -5.89 10.62
C LYS A 28 -9.94 -5.74 10.82
N PHE A 29 -10.56 -4.91 10.02
CA PHE A 29 -11.97 -4.58 10.13
C PHE A 29 -12.69 -4.90 8.83
N GLU A 30 -13.89 -5.47 8.95
CA GLU A 30 -14.86 -5.52 7.86
C GLU A 30 -15.88 -4.41 8.09
N GLU A 31 -15.98 -3.48 7.15
CA GLU A 31 -16.86 -2.33 7.24
C GLU A 31 -17.71 -2.17 5.98
N ILE A 32 -18.90 -1.58 6.16
CA ILE A 32 -19.67 -1.03 5.05
C ILE A 32 -19.30 0.45 4.96
N ALA A 33 -18.40 0.75 4.04
CA ALA A 33 -17.94 2.10 3.77
C ALA A 33 -18.97 2.87 2.93
N VAL A 34 -18.99 4.18 3.08
CA VAL A 34 -19.85 5.08 2.30
C VAL A 34 -18.97 5.87 1.33
N VAL A 35 -19.38 5.92 0.06
CA VAL A 35 -18.70 6.74 -0.95
C VAL A 35 -18.90 8.21 -0.61
N VAL A 36 -17.80 8.92 -0.41
CA VAL A 36 -17.77 10.37 -0.17
C VAL A 36 -17.60 11.11 -1.49
N ASP A 37 -16.72 10.61 -2.34
CA ASP A 37 -16.42 11.21 -3.64
C ASP A 37 -15.88 10.16 -4.61
N GLN A 38 -16.11 10.36 -5.91
CA GLN A 38 -15.49 9.57 -6.97
C GLN A 38 -15.30 10.40 -8.23
N ASN A 39 -14.08 10.42 -8.74
CA ASN A 39 -13.68 11.16 -9.93
C ASN A 39 -12.92 10.28 -10.93
N ALA A 40 -13.10 10.52 -12.21
CA ALA A 40 -12.24 9.96 -13.24
C ALA A 40 -10.97 10.80 -13.38
N LEU A 41 -9.79 10.17 -13.26
CA LEU A 41 -8.49 10.82 -13.44
C LEU A 41 -7.92 10.69 -14.87
N GLY A 42 -8.62 10.00 -15.77
CA GLY A 42 -8.24 9.72 -17.14
C GLY A 42 -8.47 8.25 -17.49
N SER A 43 -8.22 7.88 -18.73
CA SER A 43 -8.36 6.53 -19.36
C SER A 43 -8.59 5.33 -18.43
N GLY A 44 -9.79 5.20 -17.87
CA GLY A 44 -10.17 4.08 -17.00
C GLY A 44 -9.51 4.09 -15.60
N ILE A 45 -8.97 5.20 -15.16
CA ILE A 45 -8.43 5.40 -13.81
C ILE A 45 -9.42 6.24 -13.01
N TYR A 46 -9.77 5.76 -11.83
CA TYR A 46 -10.74 6.38 -10.94
C TYR A 46 -10.12 6.61 -9.57
N ASP A 47 -10.55 7.70 -8.95
CA ASP A 47 -10.22 8.15 -7.60
C ASP A 47 -11.47 8.07 -6.74
N LEU A 48 -11.46 7.19 -5.75
CA LEU A 48 -12.59 6.86 -4.90
C LEU A 48 -12.25 7.17 -3.45
N THR A 49 -12.98 8.07 -2.83
CA THR A 49 -12.89 8.37 -1.39
C THR A 49 -14.02 7.70 -0.63
N LEU A 50 -13.65 6.91 0.38
CA LEU A 50 -14.56 6.12 1.21
C LEU A 50 -14.49 6.58 2.66
N LYS A 51 -15.66 6.79 3.28
CA LYS A 51 -15.77 6.99 4.73
C LYS A 51 -15.74 5.65 5.43
N THR A 52 -14.76 5.48 6.34
CA THR A 52 -14.52 4.23 7.07
C THR A 52 -13.78 4.52 8.38
N LYS A 53 -14.42 4.30 9.50
CA LYS A 53 -13.94 4.75 10.80
C LYS A 53 -12.71 4.00 11.28
N ASN A 54 -12.81 2.67 11.36
CA ASN A 54 -11.74 1.87 11.99
C ASN A 54 -10.58 1.62 11.03
N ILE A 55 -10.89 1.41 9.74
CA ILE A 55 -9.84 1.18 8.72
C ILE A 55 -8.98 2.43 8.57
N ALA A 56 -9.58 3.63 8.46
CA ALA A 56 -8.82 4.88 8.34
C ALA A 56 -7.87 5.08 9.54
N LYS A 57 -8.32 4.79 10.76
CA LYS A 57 -7.52 4.94 11.98
C LYS A 57 -6.37 3.96 12.10
N ALA A 58 -6.57 2.73 11.63
CA ALA A 58 -5.57 1.65 11.75
C ALA A 58 -4.62 1.57 10.54
N ALA A 59 -4.96 2.21 9.42
CA ALA A 59 -4.23 2.08 8.16
C ALA A 59 -2.88 2.79 8.16
N LYS A 60 -1.93 2.26 7.36
CA LYS A 60 -0.56 2.76 7.15
C LYS A 60 -0.23 2.81 5.66
N ALA A 61 0.71 3.67 5.27
CA ALA A 61 1.19 3.73 3.89
C ALA A 61 1.75 2.38 3.41
N GLY A 62 1.40 1.99 2.18
CA GLY A 62 1.79 0.70 1.60
C GLY A 62 0.84 -0.45 1.89
N GLN A 63 -0.15 -0.29 2.77
CA GLN A 63 -1.23 -1.24 2.95
C GLN A 63 -2.31 -1.09 1.88
N PHE A 64 -3.23 -2.05 1.84
CA PHE A 64 -4.35 -2.10 0.91
C PHE A 64 -5.65 -2.51 1.61
N VAL A 65 -6.75 -2.41 0.90
CA VAL A 65 -8.05 -2.94 1.30
C VAL A 65 -8.59 -3.89 0.24
N SER A 66 -9.34 -4.91 0.67
CA SER A 66 -10.15 -5.75 -0.21
C SER A 66 -11.53 -5.12 -0.38
N VAL A 67 -11.86 -4.70 -1.59
CA VAL A 67 -13.16 -4.12 -1.96
C VAL A 67 -14.04 -5.19 -2.57
N TYR A 68 -15.23 -5.38 -2.02
CA TYR A 68 -16.17 -6.41 -2.46
C TYR A 68 -17.23 -5.81 -3.39
N SER A 69 -17.47 -6.50 -4.51
CA SER A 69 -18.56 -6.15 -5.41
C SER A 69 -19.92 -6.34 -4.75
N ASN A 70 -20.87 -5.47 -5.06
CA ASN A 70 -22.27 -5.65 -4.70
C ASN A 70 -22.97 -6.69 -5.58
N ASP A 71 -22.42 -6.96 -6.77
CA ASP A 71 -22.84 -8.04 -7.67
C ASP A 71 -22.35 -9.40 -7.15
N ARG A 72 -23.28 -10.22 -6.70
CA ARG A 72 -23.01 -11.54 -6.12
C ARG A 72 -22.36 -12.54 -7.08
N SER A 73 -22.39 -12.28 -8.39
CA SER A 73 -21.68 -13.12 -9.38
C SER A 73 -20.17 -12.92 -9.34
N LYS A 74 -19.69 -11.79 -8.79
CA LYS A 74 -18.28 -11.42 -8.66
C LYS A 74 -17.75 -11.83 -7.28
N LEU A 75 -17.42 -13.10 -7.12
CA LEU A 75 -17.12 -13.73 -5.82
C LEU A 75 -15.87 -13.19 -5.13
N LEU A 76 -14.83 -12.83 -5.89
CA LEU A 76 -13.56 -12.40 -5.30
C LEU A 76 -13.51 -10.89 -5.11
N PRO A 77 -13.00 -10.41 -3.96
CA PRO A 77 -12.76 -8.98 -3.76
C PRO A 77 -11.62 -8.48 -4.64
N ARG A 78 -11.53 -7.16 -4.77
CA ARG A 78 -10.42 -6.49 -5.46
C ARG A 78 -9.50 -5.87 -4.41
N PRO A 79 -8.23 -6.31 -4.32
CA PRO A 79 -7.23 -5.64 -3.51
C PRO A 79 -6.88 -4.31 -4.17
N ILE A 80 -7.01 -3.21 -3.43
CA ILE A 80 -6.68 -1.87 -3.90
C ILE A 80 -5.82 -1.20 -2.84
N SER A 81 -4.65 -0.71 -3.25
CA SER A 81 -3.71 -0.01 -2.38
C SER A 81 -4.26 1.33 -1.89
N LEU A 82 -3.90 1.71 -0.68
CA LEU A 82 -4.27 3.00 -0.10
C LEU A 82 -3.45 4.13 -0.73
N CYS A 83 -4.13 5.05 -1.40
CA CYS A 83 -3.56 6.28 -1.97
C CYS A 83 -3.54 7.42 -0.94
N GLY A 84 -4.53 7.47 -0.07
CA GLY A 84 -4.67 8.48 0.97
C GLY A 84 -5.36 7.91 2.21
N ILE A 85 -4.94 8.44 3.37
CA ILE A 85 -5.50 8.11 4.69
C ILE A 85 -5.71 9.42 5.43
N ASP A 86 -6.96 9.74 5.73
CA ASP A 86 -7.33 10.86 6.58
C ASP A 86 -7.99 10.33 7.85
N ARG A 87 -7.27 10.45 8.97
CA ARG A 87 -7.71 9.93 10.27
C ARG A 87 -8.68 10.86 10.97
N ASP A 88 -8.64 12.15 10.65
CA ASP A 88 -9.49 13.17 11.25
C ASP A 88 -10.88 13.13 10.60
N GLU A 89 -10.91 12.98 9.28
CA GLU A 89 -12.14 12.83 8.51
C GLU A 89 -12.66 11.39 8.45
N ASP A 90 -11.98 10.42 9.07
CA ASP A 90 -12.30 8.98 9.00
C ASP A 90 -12.45 8.49 7.53
N THR A 91 -11.56 8.90 6.61
CA THR A 91 -11.62 8.52 5.21
C THR A 91 -10.36 7.82 4.72
N ILE A 92 -10.54 6.97 3.70
CA ILE A 92 -9.46 6.42 2.88
C ILE A 92 -9.70 6.77 1.41
N ARG A 93 -8.62 6.95 0.67
CA ARG A 93 -8.63 7.24 -0.77
C ARG A 93 -8.01 6.08 -1.52
N LEU A 94 -8.71 5.62 -2.55
CA LEU A 94 -8.34 4.50 -3.40
C LEU A 94 -8.26 5.00 -4.85
N VAL A 95 -7.10 4.82 -5.49
CA VAL A 95 -6.99 5.08 -6.92
C VAL A 95 -6.76 3.76 -7.62
N TYR A 96 -7.62 3.42 -8.58
CA TYR A 96 -7.64 2.13 -9.24
C TYR A 96 -7.91 2.24 -10.75
N ARG A 97 -7.52 1.19 -11.45
CA ARG A 97 -7.78 1.05 -12.89
C ARG A 97 -8.93 0.06 -13.13
N VAL A 98 -9.83 0.41 -14.06
CA VAL A 98 -10.80 -0.53 -14.61
C VAL A 98 -10.07 -1.55 -15.48
N THR A 99 -10.19 -2.83 -15.15
CA THR A 99 -9.43 -3.92 -15.77
C THR A 99 -10.15 -4.60 -16.93
N GLY A 100 -11.30 -4.09 -17.32
CA GLY A 100 -12.11 -4.60 -18.44
C GLY A 100 -13.61 -4.59 -18.14
N GLU A 101 -14.40 -4.99 -19.12
CA GLU A 101 -15.85 -5.11 -19.01
C GLU A 101 -16.28 -6.23 -18.06
N ASN A 102 -17.41 -6.07 -17.41
CA ASN A 102 -17.98 -7.01 -16.43
C ASN A 102 -17.06 -7.35 -15.24
N THR A 103 -16.09 -6.49 -14.93
CA THR A 103 -15.20 -6.65 -13.78
C THR A 103 -15.74 -5.94 -12.54
N GLY A 104 -15.23 -6.29 -11.35
CA GLY A 104 -15.56 -5.55 -10.11
C GLY A 104 -15.10 -4.10 -10.17
N THR A 105 -13.95 -3.82 -10.82
CA THR A 105 -13.45 -2.45 -10.95
C THR A 105 -14.30 -1.60 -11.90
N GLU A 106 -14.95 -2.20 -12.91
CA GLU A 106 -15.94 -1.51 -13.72
C GLU A 106 -17.22 -1.19 -12.92
N GLU A 107 -17.66 -2.10 -12.05
CA GLU A 107 -18.77 -1.82 -11.15
C GLU A 107 -18.43 -0.67 -10.20
N PHE A 108 -17.22 -0.68 -9.62
CA PHE A 108 -16.79 0.41 -8.73
C PHE A 108 -16.77 1.76 -9.45
N SER A 109 -16.43 1.82 -10.74
CA SER A 109 -16.39 3.07 -11.50
C SER A 109 -17.78 3.74 -11.69
N LYS A 110 -18.84 3.01 -11.37
CA LYS A 110 -20.23 3.48 -11.44
C LYS A 110 -20.79 3.94 -10.10
N LEU A 111 -20.00 3.80 -9.01
CA LEU A 111 -20.39 4.26 -7.68
C LEU A 111 -20.55 5.77 -7.66
N VAL A 112 -21.51 6.25 -6.88
CA VAL A 112 -21.77 7.67 -6.67
C VAL A 112 -21.79 8.01 -5.18
N MET A 113 -21.66 9.29 -4.85
CA MET A 113 -21.73 9.77 -3.47
C MET A 113 -22.96 9.21 -2.73
N GLY A 114 -22.74 8.67 -1.53
CA GLY A 114 -23.77 8.06 -0.70
C GLY A 114 -23.94 6.56 -0.91
N ASP A 115 -23.38 5.97 -1.97
CA ASP A 115 -23.38 4.52 -2.15
C ASP A 115 -22.62 3.81 -1.04
N LYS A 116 -22.96 2.55 -0.83
CA LYS A 116 -22.36 1.71 0.20
C LYS A 116 -21.62 0.55 -0.43
N ILE A 117 -20.40 0.31 0.06
CA ILE A 117 -19.57 -0.78 -0.41
C ILE A 117 -18.90 -1.50 0.76
N ARG A 118 -18.85 -2.83 0.70
CA ARG A 118 -18.20 -3.65 1.71
C ARG A 118 -16.71 -3.69 1.46
N ILE A 119 -15.92 -3.41 2.49
CA ILE A 119 -14.46 -3.45 2.46
C ILE A 119 -13.91 -4.23 3.65
N LEU A 120 -12.76 -4.85 3.46
CA LEU A 120 -11.98 -5.53 4.50
C LEU A 120 -10.58 -4.92 4.54
N GLY A 121 -10.13 -4.45 5.68
CA GLY A 121 -8.80 -3.85 5.85
C GLY A 121 -8.53 -3.31 7.25
N PRO A 122 -7.38 -2.62 7.42
CA PRO A 122 -6.27 -2.58 6.48
C PRO A 122 -5.60 -3.95 6.37
N LEU A 123 -5.04 -4.27 5.20
CA LEU A 123 -4.44 -5.57 4.91
C LEU A 123 -2.96 -5.42 4.55
N GLY A 124 -2.20 -6.48 4.82
CA GLY A 124 -0.76 -6.50 4.61
C GLY A 124 0.02 -5.64 5.61
N ASN A 125 1.32 -5.54 5.38
CA ASN A 125 2.23 -4.64 6.09
C ASN A 125 2.36 -3.31 5.31
N GLY A 126 2.85 -2.27 5.98
CA GLY A 126 3.18 -0.99 5.34
C GLY A 126 4.66 -0.88 5.01
N PHE A 127 5.06 0.25 4.44
CA PHE A 127 6.46 0.60 4.30
C PHE A 127 7.06 0.93 5.67
N THR A 128 8.27 0.42 5.91
CA THR A 128 9.13 0.86 7.01
C THR A 128 10.18 1.79 6.44
N VAL A 129 10.27 3.02 6.93
CA VAL A 129 11.19 4.03 6.41
C VAL A 129 12.43 4.11 7.29
N GLU A 130 13.58 4.21 6.66
CA GLU A 130 14.87 4.39 7.35
C GLU A 130 15.14 5.88 7.59
N PRO A 131 15.16 6.32 8.85
CA PRO A 131 15.37 7.73 9.16
C PRO A 131 16.76 8.22 8.74
N GLY A 132 16.82 9.45 8.23
CA GLY A 132 18.07 10.12 7.88
C GLY A 132 18.71 9.68 6.58
N LYS A 133 18.18 8.68 5.89
CA LYS A 133 18.62 8.27 4.55
C LYS A 133 17.93 9.10 3.48
N LYS A 134 18.63 9.37 2.38
CA LYS A 134 18.02 9.94 1.19
C LYS A 134 17.27 8.86 0.42
N ALA A 135 16.00 9.08 0.12
CA ALA A 135 15.12 8.08 -0.45
C ALA A 135 14.69 8.39 -1.89
N PHE A 136 14.60 7.35 -2.72
CA PHE A 136 13.79 7.38 -3.93
C PHE A 136 12.41 6.77 -3.64
N LEU A 137 11.34 7.54 -3.90
CA LEU A 137 9.98 7.06 -3.94
C LEU A 137 9.58 6.86 -5.40
N ILE A 138 9.43 5.60 -5.82
CA ILE A 138 9.25 5.28 -7.24
C ILE A 138 7.91 4.61 -7.46
N GLY A 139 7.06 5.23 -8.28
CA GLY A 139 5.78 4.69 -8.69
C GLY A 139 5.72 4.43 -10.20
N GLY A 140 5.11 3.31 -10.62
CA GLY A 140 4.89 3.03 -12.04
C GLY A 140 3.45 2.64 -12.36
N GLY A 141 2.81 3.32 -13.30
CA GLY A 141 1.43 3.06 -13.69
C GLY A 141 0.48 3.10 -12.50
N ILE A 142 -0.27 2.03 -12.25
CA ILE A 142 -1.21 1.97 -11.11
C ILE A 142 -0.50 1.75 -9.76
N GLY A 143 0.82 1.58 -9.74
CA GLY A 143 1.64 1.60 -8.52
C GLY A 143 2.01 3.02 -8.05
N VAL A 144 1.68 4.07 -8.80
CA VAL A 144 1.87 5.47 -8.40
C VAL A 144 1.08 5.85 -7.15
N PRO A 145 -0.24 5.55 -7.03
CA PRO A 145 -1.08 6.00 -5.93
C PRO A 145 -0.56 5.68 -4.52
N PRO A 146 -0.11 4.46 -4.18
CA PRO A 146 0.35 4.15 -2.82
C PRO A 146 1.60 4.94 -2.39
N MET A 147 2.39 5.46 -3.35
CA MET A 147 3.56 6.27 -3.05
C MET A 147 3.19 7.67 -2.54
N LEU A 148 1.98 8.16 -2.85
CA LEU A 148 1.52 9.48 -2.39
C LEU A 148 1.31 9.49 -0.88
N GLN A 149 0.64 8.48 -0.31
CA GLN A 149 0.49 8.38 1.14
C GLN A 149 1.85 8.23 1.83
N LEU A 150 2.77 7.46 1.26
CA LEU A 150 4.12 7.32 1.80
C LEU A 150 4.86 8.65 1.83
N ALA A 151 4.78 9.45 0.77
CA ALA A 151 5.38 10.79 0.71
C ALA A 151 4.81 11.72 1.79
N LYS A 152 3.48 11.73 1.96
CA LYS A 152 2.79 12.52 3.01
C LYS A 152 3.24 12.09 4.41
N ASP A 153 3.31 10.78 4.66
CA ASP A 153 3.72 10.24 5.95
C ASP A 153 5.19 10.55 6.29
N ILE A 154 6.10 10.52 5.30
CA ILE A 154 7.50 10.93 5.47
C ILE A 154 7.59 12.41 5.86
N ASN A 155 6.85 13.28 5.19
CA ASN A 155 6.86 14.73 5.46
C ASN A 155 6.25 15.07 6.82
N SER A 156 5.21 14.35 7.24
CA SER A 156 4.52 14.59 8.51
C SER A 156 5.17 13.89 9.71
N GLY A 157 6.17 13.05 9.47
CA GLY A 157 6.82 12.30 10.55
C GLY A 157 6.02 11.11 11.10
N VAL A 158 5.02 10.62 10.36
CA VAL A 158 4.06 9.58 10.78
C VAL A 158 4.33 8.25 10.08
N VAL A 159 5.57 7.78 9.99
CA VAL A 159 5.90 6.50 9.35
C VAL A 159 6.37 5.46 10.37
N GLN A 160 6.23 4.18 10.03
CA GLN A 160 6.98 3.13 10.71
C GLN A 160 8.47 3.31 10.39
N THR A 161 9.30 3.42 11.42
CA THR A 161 10.75 3.49 11.27
C THR A 161 11.39 2.18 11.69
N SER A 162 12.47 1.78 11.02
CA SER A 162 13.35 0.73 11.49
C SER A 162 14.11 1.25 12.72
N GLY A 163 13.58 1.00 13.90
CA GLY A 163 14.31 1.27 15.13
C GLY A 163 15.39 0.22 15.34
N ALA A 164 16.65 0.61 15.54
CA ALA A 164 17.62 -0.28 16.15
C ALA A 164 17.09 -0.66 17.54
N VAL A 165 16.77 -1.93 17.72
CA VAL A 165 16.50 -2.47 19.05
C VAL A 165 17.86 -2.48 19.76
N ASP A 166 18.10 -1.50 20.62
CA ASP A 166 19.19 -1.55 21.60
C ASP A 166 18.92 -2.75 22.53
N THR A 167 19.64 -3.85 22.29
CA THR A 167 19.49 -5.11 23.01
C THR A 167 20.12 -5.08 24.43
N ASN A 168 20.24 -3.92 25.06
CA ASN A 168 20.85 -3.78 26.40
C ASN A 168 19.93 -3.11 27.42
N THR A 169 18.68 -3.53 27.54
CA THR A 169 17.90 -3.37 28.78
C THR A 169 16.86 -4.49 28.86
N GLN A 170 17.22 -5.49 29.68
CA GLN A 170 16.24 -6.45 30.20
C GLN A 170 15.28 -5.72 31.13
N GLU A 171 14.14 -5.29 30.62
CA GLU A 171 12.95 -5.06 31.44
C GLU A 171 11.70 -5.50 30.67
N LYS A 172 10.85 -6.18 31.44
CA LYS A 172 9.69 -6.95 30.97
C LYS A 172 8.66 -6.12 30.21
N GLY A 173 8.31 -6.56 29.01
CA GLY A 173 6.95 -6.64 28.54
C GLY A 173 6.18 -5.34 28.37
N GLN A 174 6.54 -4.54 27.38
CA GLN A 174 5.63 -3.71 26.59
C GLN A 174 6.41 -3.24 25.35
N THR A 175 6.18 -3.87 24.20
CA THR A 175 6.57 -3.30 22.93
C THR A 175 5.66 -2.10 22.66
N GLU A 176 6.09 -0.94 23.16
CA GLU A 176 5.51 0.33 22.74
C GLU A 176 5.89 0.54 21.29
N GLU A 177 4.86 0.55 20.41
CA GLU A 177 4.97 1.22 19.14
C GLU A 177 5.35 2.67 19.44
N LYS A 178 6.63 3.02 19.33
CA LYS A 178 7.04 4.41 19.30
C LYS A 178 6.52 5.02 18.02
N GLN A 179 5.27 5.47 18.05
CA GLN A 179 4.86 6.59 17.24
C GLN A 179 5.79 7.73 17.64
N ILE A 180 6.71 8.09 16.76
CA ILE A 180 7.44 9.33 16.91
C ILE A 180 6.40 10.43 16.65
N ASN A 181 5.71 10.85 17.70
CA ASN A 181 4.91 12.05 17.72
C ASN A 181 5.87 13.26 17.69
N GLY A 182 6.58 13.40 16.57
CA GLY A 182 7.38 14.56 16.25
C GLY A 182 6.52 15.52 15.45
N HIS A 183 6.12 16.60 16.06
CA HIS A 183 5.50 17.72 15.36
C HIS A 183 6.36 18.13 14.16
N GLY A 184 5.94 17.70 12.94
CA GLY A 184 6.34 18.35 11.69
C GLY A 184 7.81 18.22 11.27
N LYS A 185 8.59 17.23 11.72
CA LYS A 185 9.94 17.04 11.20
C LYS A 185 9.95 15.93 10.15
N LYS A 186 10.32 16.28 8.92
CA LYS A 186 10.57 15.37 7.82
C LYS A 186 11.53 14.25 8.26
N ILE A 187 11.17 12.99 8.02
CA ILE A 187 11.95 11.83 8.47
C ILE A 187 13.21 11.62 7.66
N CYS A 188 13.11 11.80 6.34
CA CYS A 188 14.23 11.67 5.41
C CYS A 188 14.03 12.59 4.20
N ASP A 189 15.11 12.92 3.52
CA ASP A 189 15.01 13.57 2.23
C ASP A 189 14.56 12.56 1.17
N MET A 190 13.73 13.01 0.22
CA MET A 190 13.21 12.16 -0.83
C MET A 190 13.14 12.87 -2.16
N ASN A 191 13.44 12.12 -3.24
CA ASN A 191 13.07 12.44 -4.60
C ASN A 191 11.97 11.49 -5.04
N ILE A 192 10.96 12.00 -5.73
CA ILE A 192 9.81 11.24 -6.21
C ILE A 192 9.95 11.02 -7.70
N ILE A 193 9.93 9.78 -8.17
CA ILE A 193 10.10 9.43 -9.57
C ILE A 193 8.89 8.63 -10.04
N MET A 194 8.11 9.19 -10.96
CA MET A 194 6.86 8.61 -11.44
C MET A 194 6.98 8.17 -12.90
N GLY A 195 6.70 6.89 -13.16
CA GLY A 195 6.66 6.31 -14.51
C GLY A 195 5.23 6.19 -15.02
N TYR A 196 4.96 6.75 -16.18
CA TYR A 196 3.70 6.66 -16.89
C TYR A 196 3.92 6.16 -18.32
N ARG A 197 2.84 5.82 -19.00
CA ARG A 197 2.92 5.39 -20.39
C ARG A 197 2.93 6.58 -21.35
N ASP A 198 2.14 7.60 -21.03
CA ASP A 198 1.86 8.77 -21.85
C ASP A 198 1.63 10.02 -21.00
N GLU A 199 1.07 11.07 -21.60
CA GLU A 199 0.80 12.36 -20.96
C GLU A 199 -0.21 12.30 -19.79
N ASN A 200 -0.91 11.19 -19.59
CA ASN A 200 -1.85 11.03 -18.49
C ASN A 200 -1.12 10.80 -17.15
N THR A 201 -0.52 11.86 -16.65
CA THR A 201 0.29 11.89 -15.42
C THR A 201 -0.56 12.18 -14.18
N PHE A 202 -1.55 11.31 -13.91
CA PHE A 202 -2.45 11.47 -12.77
C PHE A 202 -1.67 11.57 -11.44
N LEU A 203 -2.19 12.39 -10.49
CA LEU A 203 -1.61 12.69 -9.18
C LEU A 203 -0.28 13.50 -9.20
N LEU A 204 0.29 13.83 -10.35
CA LEU A 204 1.58 14.49 -10.43
C LEU A 204 1.63 15.81 -9.63
N ASN A 205 0.57 16.61 -9.69
CA ASN A 205 0.54 17.89 -8.95
C ASN A 205 0.57 17.66 -7.43
N GLU A 206 -0.13 16.65 -6.93
CA GLU A 206 -0.09 16.30 -5.50
C GLU A 206 1.30 15.82 -5.06
N PHE A 207 2.04 15.12 -5.92
CA PHE A 207 3.42 14.73 -5.63
C PHE A 207 4.37 15.93 -5.58
N LYS A 208 4.22 16.89 -6.50
CA LYS A 208 5.01 18.13 -6.50
C LYS A 208 4.84 18.96 -5.23
N GLU A 209 3.71 18.84 -4.56
CA GLU A 209 3.49 19.45 -3.24
C GLU A 209 4.27 18.75 -2.12
N GLN A 210 4.70 17.49 -2.33
CA GLN A 210 5.40 16.72 -1.31
C GLN A 210 6.92 16.85 -1.38
N ALA A 211 7.50 16.77 -2.59
CA ALA A 211 8.95 16.88 -2.83
C ALA A 211 9.26 17.10 -4.32
N ASP A 212 10.54 17.23 -4.63
CA ASP A 212 11.05 17.25 -6.00
C ASP A 212 10.58 15.98 -6.73
N SER A 213 9.83 16.20 -7.82
CA SER A 213 9.12 15.17 -8.53
C SER A 213 9.55 15.11 -9.99
N PHE A 214 10.02 13.96 -10.42
CA PHE A 214 10.52 13.67 -11.75
C PHE A 214 9.59 12.69 -12.45
N VAL A 215 9.39 12.88 -13.74
CA VAL A 215 8.48 12.06 -14.54
C VAL A 215 9.23 11.40 -15.66
N ALA A 216 8.95 10.13 -15.89
CA ALA A 216 9.31 9.40 -17.10
C ALA A 216 8.03 8.96 -17.82
N THR A 217 7.97 9.15 -19.14
CA THR A 217 6.92 8.62 -20.00
C THR A 217 7.51 7.74 -21.10
N GLU A 218 6.87 6.61 -21.38
CA GLU A 218 7.37 5.68 -22.42
C GLU A 218 7.44 6.35 -23.79
N ASP A 219 6.47 7.19 -24.11
CA ASP A 219 6.37 7.92 -25.39
C ASP A 219 7.19 9.24 -25.42
N GLY A 220 7.63 9.75 -24.26
CA GLY A 220 8.36 11.00 -24.12
C GLY A 220 7.46 12.25 -24.15
N SER A 221 6.15 12.11 -23.94
CA SER A 221 5.21 13.22 -23.93
C SER A 221 5.39 14.17 -22.76
N VAL A 222 5.85 13.68 -21.60
CA VAL A 222 6.12 14.47 -20.39
C VAL A 222 7.39 13.96 -19.69
N GLY A 223 8.30 14.87 -19.33
CA GLY A 223 9.53 14.57 -18.61
C GLY A 223 10.54 13.78 -19.45
N THR A 224 11.25 12.86 -18.80
CA THR A 224 12.24 11.99 -19.46
C THR A 224 11.53 10.96 -20.33
N LYS A 225 11.98 10.80 -21.57
CA LYS A 225 11.54 9.71 -22.45
C LYS A 225 12.18 8.40 -22.01
N GLY A 226 11.34 7.42 -21.66
CA GLY A 226 11.79 6.09 -21.23
C GLY A 226 11.16 5.65 -19.93
N ASN A 227 11.95 5.06 -19.05
CA ASN A 227 11.53 4.50 -17.77
C ASN A 227 12.08 5.30 -16.57
N VAL A 228 11.71 4.91 -15.37
CA VAL A 228 12.10 5.60 -14.12
C VAL A 228 13.61 5.62 -13.88
N ILE A 229 14.36 4.62 -14.35
CA ILE A 229 15.83 4.60 -14.24
C ILE A 229 16.45 5.60 -15.20
N ASP A 230 15.86 5.78 -16.38
CA ASP A 230 16.29 6.81 -17.33
C ASP A 230 16.13 8.20 -16.72
N ALA A 231 15.00 8.45 -16.02
CA ALA A 231 14.79 9.72 -15.32
C ALA A 231 15.80 9.94 -14.17
N ILE A 232 16.14 8.89 -13.41
CA ILE A 232 17.18 8.97 -12.37
C ILE A 232 18.52 9.38 -12.98
N LYS A 233 18.94 8.73 -14.07
CA LYS A 233 20.21 8.97 -14.72
C LYS A 233 20.29 10.35 -15.39
N GLU A 234 19.24 10.74 -16.12
CA GLU A 234 19.18 12.02 -16.84
C GLU A 234 19.25 13.21 -15.88
N ASN A 235 18.61 13.09 -14.71
CA ASN A 235 18.60 14.16 -13.71
C ASN A 235 19.72 14.03 -12.66
N GLY A 236 20.65 13.08 -12.79
CA GLY A 236 21.78 12.92 -11.89
C GLY A 236 21.35 12.70 -10.43
N LEU A 237 20.26 11.95 -10.21
CA LEU A 237 19.71 11.75 -8.87
C LEU A 237 20.47 10.67 -8.11
N GLU A 238 20.61 10.88 -6.79
CA GLU A 238 21.25 9.93 -5.88
C GLU A 238 20.36 9.69 -4.66
N ALA A 239 20.41 8.46 -4.12
CA ALA A 239 19.74 8.09 -2.89
C ALA A 239 20.43 6.90 -2.24
N ASP A 240 20.09 6.64 -0.96
CA ASP A 240 20.59 5.51 -0.17
C ASP A 240 19.61 4.33 -0.20
N VAL A 241 18.32 4.61 -0.44
CA VAL A 241 17.24 3.61 -0.37
C VAL A 241 16.17 3.86 -1.42
N ILE A 242 15.62 2.78 -1.96
CA ILE A 242 14.48 2.80 -2.91
C ILE A 242 13.25 2.23 -2.23
N TYR A 243 12.12 2.96 -2.30
CA TYR A 243 10.78 2.48 -2.02
C TYR A 243 9.98 2.51 -3.31
N ALA A 244 9.51 1.34 -3.78
CA ALA A 244 8.90 1.24 -5.10
C ALA A 244 7.59 0.46 -5.12
N CYS A 245 6.66 0.90 -5.98
CA CYS A 245 5.45 0.17 -6.34
C CYS A 245 5.17 0.31 -7.83
N GLY A 246 4.88 -0.80 -8.51
CA GLY A 246 4.60 -0.78 -9.95
C GLY A 246 4.71 -2.15 -10.61
N PRO A 247 4.75 -2.19 -11.95
CA PRO A 247 4.77 -3.44 -12.69
C PRO A 247 6.06 -4.22 -12.46
N MET A 248 5.95 -5.55 -12.49
CA MET A 248 7.06 -6.48 -12.24
C MET A 248 8.34 -6.18 -13.05
N PRO A 249 8.29 -5.84 -14.35
CA PRO A 249 9.49 -5.47 -15.10
C PRO A 249 10.21 -4.26 -14.49
N MET A 250 9.49 -3.25 -14.02
CA MET A 250 10.06 -2.09 -13.34
C MET A 250 10.70 -2.49 -12.01
N LEU A 251 10.03 -3.30 -11.19
CA LEU A 251 10.56 -3.75 -9.90
C LEU A 251 11.83 -4.59 -10.07
N ARG A 252 11.91 -5.45 -11.11
CA ARG A 252 13.13 -6.21 -11.46
C ARG A 252 14.29 -5.29 -11.84
N ALA A 253 14.00 -4.28 -12.66
CA ALA A 253 15.02 -3.31 -13.08
C ALA A 253 15.54 -2.48 -11.89
N LEU A 254 14.63 -2.04 -11.00
CA LEU A 254 15.01 -1.32 -9.80
C LEU A 254 15.80 -2.16 -8.80
N LYS A 255 15.45 -3.46 -8.65
CA LYS A 255 16.25 -4.39 -7.85
C LYS A 255 17.68 -4.52 -8.40
N ALA A 256 17.84 -4.68 -9.71
CA ALA A 256 19.15 -4.76 -10.34
C ALA A 256 19.94 -3.46 -10.16
N TYR A 257 19.30 -2.32 -10.40
CA TYR A 257 19.87 -1.00 -10.18
C TYR A 257 20.35 -0.79 -8.73
N ALA A 258 19.50 -1.15 -7.75
CA ALA A 258 19.87 -1.04 -6.35
C ALA A 258 21.06 -1.93 -5.97
N MET A 259 21.14 -3.14 -6.53
CA MET A 259 22.29 -4.03 -6.30
C MET A 259 23.59 -3.47 -6.93
N GLU A 260 23.52 -2.86 -8.10
CA GLU A 260 24.66 -2.24 -8.78
C GLU A 260 25.20 -1.03 -8.01
N HIS A 261 24.31 -0.28 -7.33
CA HIS A 261 24.65 0.95 -6.61
C HIS A 261 24.73 0.77 -5.08
N ASP A 262 24.71 -0.47 -4.56
CA ASP A 262 24.75 -0.81 -3.14
C ASP A 262 23.67 -0.13 -2.30
N MET A 263 22.46 -0.05 -2.86
CA MET A 263 21.30 0.58 -2.23
C MET A 263 20.38 -0.47 -1.57
N GLU A 264 19.67 -0.09 -0.52
CA GLU A 264 18.52 -0.85 -0.05
C GLU A 264 17.32 -0.62 -0.97
N CYS A 265 16.53 -1.66 -1.18
CA CYS A 265 15.37 -1.58 -2.07
C CYS A 265 14.17 -2.33 -1.46
N TYR A 266 13.10 -1.61 -1.24
CA TYR A 266 11.82 -2.15 -0.75
C TYR A 266 10.77 -2.01 -1.86
N VAL A 267 10.14 -3.14 -2.19
CA VAL A 267 9.17 -3.23 -3.28
C VAL A 267 7.80 -3.66 -2.77
N SER A 268 6.76 -2.97 -3.20
CA SER A 268 5.37 -3.37 -2.99
C SER A 268 4.91 -4.22 -4.16
N MET A 269 4.60 -5.48 -3.88
CA MET A 269 4.22 -6.48 -4.88
C MET A 269 2.70 -6.63 -4.97
N GLU A 270 2.21 -6.88 -6.16
CA GLU A 270 0.81 -7.15 -6.45
C GLU A 270 0.62 -8.58 -6.93
N GLU A 271 -0.43 -9.25 -6.44
CA GLU A 271 -0.86 -10.55 -6.89
C GLU A 271 -2.39 -10.70 -6.81
N ARG A 272 -2.90 -11.66 -7.55
CA ARG A 272 -4.31 -12.03 -7.46
C ARG A 272 -4.62 -12.57 -6.07
N MET A 273 -5.65 -12.03 -5.45
CA MET A 273 -6.03 -12.40 -4.08
C MET A 273 -7.45 -12.97 -4.03
N ALA A 274 -7.64 -13.92 -3.12
CA ALA A 274 -8.96 -14.43 -2.79
C ALA A 274 -9.35 -14.01 -1.37
N CYS A 275 -8.66 -14.48 -0.31
CA CYS A 275 -9.06 -14.20 1.06
C CYS A 275 -8.52 -12.87 1.62
N GLY A 276 -7.39 -12.37 1.15
CA GLY A 276 -6.72 -11.16 1.65
C GLY A 276 -6.14 -11.26 3.07
N ILE A 277 -6.30 -12.40 3.77
CA ILE A 277 -5.95 -12.58 5.19
C ILE A 277 -4.91 -13.68 5.44
N GLY A 278 -4.31 -14.23 4.38
CA GLY A 278 -3.26 -15.25 4.48
C GLY A 278 -3.75 -16.70 4.64
N ALA A 279 -5.03 -16.99 4.46
CA ALA A 279 -5.59 -18.32 4.68
C ALA A 279 -5.56 -19.25 3.44
N CYS A 280 -5.77 -18.68 2.23
CA CYS A 280 -6.02 -19.50 1.03
C CYS A 280 -4.77 -19.78 0.18
N LEU A 281 -3.63 -19.16 0.46
CA LEU A 281 -2.37 -19.31 -0.29
C LEU A 281 -2.43 -18.88 -1.78
N ALA A 282 -3.45 -18.12 -2.20
CA ALA A 282 -3.60 -17.72 -3.60
C ALA A 282 -2.58 -16.64 -4.03
N CYS A 283 -2.10 -15.81 -3.09
CA CYS A 283 -1.23 -14.67 -3.36
C CYS A 283 0.22 -14.90 -2.92
N VAL A 284 0.77 -16.10 -3.15
CA VAL A 284 2.14 -16.43 -2.75
C VAL A 284 3.15 -15.89 -3.76
N CYS A 285 4.24 -15.31 -3.27
CA CYS A 285 5.42 -15.01 -4.04
C CYS A 285 6.59 -15.91 -3.60
N LYS A 286 7.52 -16.17 -4.50
CA LYS A 286 8.72 -16.95 -4.20
C LYS A 286 9.73 -16.12 -3.41
N THR A 287 10.42 -16.77 -2.49
CA THR A 287 11.50 -16.16 -1.70
C THR A 287 12.79 -16.97 -1.87
N LYS A 288 13.94 -16.31 -1.63
CA LYS A 288 15.25 -16.98 -1.68
C LYS A 288 15.37 -17.98 -0.53
N ASP A 289 14.97 -17.59 0.66
CA ASP A 289 15.10 -18.40 1.85
C ASP A 289 13.83 -19.17 2.17
N LYS A 290 13.98 -20.34 2.77
CA LYS A 290 12.86 -21.11 3.30
C LYS A 290 12.30 -20.43 4.53
N ASP A 291 10.97 -20.33 4.58
CA ASP A 291 10.29 -19.94 5.80
C ASP A 291 10.53 -21.00 6.88
N ALA A 292 11.04 -20.59 8.03
CA ALA A 292 11.38 -21.46 9.15
C ALA A 292 10.18 -22.24 9.72
N HIS A 293 8.93 -21.76 9.48
CA HIS A 293 7.72 -22.41 9.98
C HIS A 293 7.11 -23.40 8.99
N SER A 294 6.99 -23.00 7.71
CA SER A 294 6.36 -23.81 6.66
C SER A 294 7.35 -24.65 5.88
N ASN A 295 8.66 -24.38 6.02
CA ASN A 295 9.76 -25.02 5.30
C ASN A 295 9.63 -24.94 3.75
N VAL A 296 8.95 -23.91 3.25
CA VAL A 296 8.79 -23.61 1.81
C VAL A 296 9.35 -22.24 1.48
N ASN A 297 9.79 -22.07 0.22
CA ASN A 297 10.36 -20.82 -0.29
C ASN A 297 9.25 -19.92 -0.84
N ASN A 298 8.30 -19.51 0.01
CA ASN A 298 7.24 -18.57 -0.37
C ASN A 298 6.75 -17.74 0.79
N LYS A 299 6.22 -16.56 0.46
CA LYS A 299 5.52 -15.65 1.39
C LYS A 299 4.18 -15.24 0.77
N ARG A 300 3.18 -14.98 1.61
CA ARG A 300 1.85 -14.51 1.18
C ARG A 300 1.85 -13.00 1.12
N ILE A 301 1.62 -12.44 -0.05
CA ILE A 301 1.61 -11.00 -0.25
C ILE A 301 0.58 -10.31 0.66
N CYS A 302 -0.58 -10.93 0.88
CA CYS A 302 -1.63 -10.34 1.74
C CYS A 302 -1.34 -10.40 3.25
N LYS A 303 -0.30 -11.14 3.70
CA LYS A 303 0.01 -11.30 5.12
C LYS A 303 1.42 -10.86 5.45
N GLU A 304 2.43 -11.44 4.78
CA GLU A 304 3.84 -11.12 4.96
C GLU A 304 4.30 -9.91 4.11
N GLY A 305 3.56 -9.56 3.05
CA GLY A 305 3.71 -8.37 2.21
C GLY A 305 2.57 -7.37 2.43
N PRO A 306 2.29 -6.49 1.46
CA PRO A 306 2.83 -6.45 0.10
C PRO A 306 4.26 -5.91 -0.02
N VAL A 307 4.78 -5.23 0.99
CA VAL A 307 6.12 -4.64 0.97
C VAL A 307 7.14 -5.66 1.44
N PHE A 308 8.18 -5.85 0.62
CA PHE A 308 9.30 -6.75 0.88
C PHE A 308 10.62 -6.07 0.59
N ASN A 309 11.69 -6.47 1.31
CA ASN A 309 13.02 -6.18 0.82
C ASN A 309 13.26 -6.94 -0.48
N ALA A 310 13.69 -6.24 -1.54
CA ALA A 310 13.88 -6.84 -2.86
C ALA A 310 14.92 -7.97 -2.88
N LYS A 311 15.85 -8.01 -1.89
CA LYS A 311 16.84 -9.08 -1.74
C LYS A 311 16.19 -10.40 -1.32
N GLU A 312 15.05 -10.37 -0.61
CA GLU A 312 14.38 -11.56 -0.07
C GLU A 312 13.48 -12.28 -1.09
N VAL A 313 12.95 -11.56 -2.07
CA VAL A 313 11.95 -12.07 -3.03
C VAL A 313 12.53 -12.31 -4.41
N GLU A 314 11.99 -13.32 -5.12
CA GLU A 314 12.22 -13.52 -6.54
C GLU A 314 11.23 -12.65 -7.33
N LEU A 315 11.74 -11.68 -8.09
CA LEU A 315 10.96 -10.78 -8.93
C LEU A 315 10.96 -11.26 -10.38
#